data_f6ce0a05853ddf8329e187b614944b57
#
_entry.id   f6ce0a05853ddf8329e187b614944b57
#
_cell.length_a   1.000
_cell.length_b   1.000
_cell.length_c   1.000
_cell.angle_alpha   90.00
_cell.angle_beta   90.00
_cell.angle_gamma   90.00
#
_symmetry.space_group_name_H-M   'P 1'
#
loop_
_entity.id
_entity.type
_entity.pdbx_description
1 polymer ?
#
loop_
_entity_poly.entity_id
_entity_poly.type
_entity_poly.pdbx_seq_one_letter_code
_entity_poly.pdbx_strand_id
1 'polypeptide(L)'
;MGADIAKKQKMAEEEIGIDGKLVMSVEKLQEIQDELEKINEKAGDEVLEIEQKYSHIRQPVYDRRNDIIKTIPDFWLTAFLSHPVLGELLTEEDHKIFKFLSSVEVEDSKDVKSGYTITFNFNPNPYFENTKLSKTYTFLEDGPTRITASTIQWMEGRGIPNGVALEKKGNKRPLAEESFFSWFSEVNQKDDGEDEEDMFLEIQDEVAEIIKDDLWPNPLTYFNNDPDEEDLEEEEGGDEGNDSDDDEDQDDEEDGDE
;
A
#
# COMPACT_ATOMS: atom_id res chain seq x y z
N MET A 1 35.09 34.38 -54.54
CA MET A 1 35.58 34.00 -53.17
C MET A 1 34.99 34.82 -52.02
N GLY A 2 34.62 36.12 -52.24
CA GLY A 2 34.03 36.92 -51.13
C GLY A 2 32.57 36.58 -50.73
N ALA A 3 31.76 36.18 -51.73
CA ALA A 3 30.32 35.89 -51.46
C ALA A 3 30.05 34.58 -50.64
N ASP A 4 30.91 33.59 -50.80
CA ASP A 4 30.79 32.31 -50.05
C ASP A 4 31.23 32.42 -48.59
N ILE A 5 32.20 33.32 -48.32
CA ILE A 5 32.64 33.55 -46.93
C ILE A 5 31.58 34.33 -46.16
N ALA A 6 30.97 35.36 -46.79
CA ALA A 6 29.88 36.11 -46.16
C ALA A 6 28.63 35.28 -45.91
N LYS A 7 28.32 34.30 -46.79
CA LYS A 7 27.19 33.38 -46.60
C LYS A 7 27.44 32.37 -45.49
N LYS A 8 28.66 31.86 -45.35
CA LYS A 8 29.06 30.97 -44.23
C LYS A 8 29.05 31.70 -42.88
N GLN A 9 29.53 32.97 -42.84
CA GLN A 9 29.46 33.77 -41.61
C GLN A 9 28.03 34.06 -41.20
N LYS A 10 27.14 34.40 -42.13
CA LYS A 10 25.74 34.66 -41.83
C LYS A 10 24.98 33.40 -41.34
N MET A 11 25.27 32.24 -41.90
CA MET A 11 24.70 30.95 -41.42
C MET A 11 25.22 30.59 -40.01
N ALA A 12 26.50 30.85 -39.72
CA ALA A 12 27.04 30.60 -38.38
C ALA A 12 26.50 31.58 -37.33
N GLU A 13 26.26 32.86 -37.71
CA GLU A 13 25.61 33.83 -36.80
C GLU A 13 24.12 33.52 -36.56
N GLU A 14 23.40 33.00 -37.58
CA GLU A 14 22.02 32.52 -37.42
C GLU A 14 21.95 31.24 -36.56
N GLU A 15 22.89 30.32 -36.73
CA GLU A 15 22.98 29.09 -35.98
C GLU A 15 23.29 29.35 -34.48
N ILE A 16 24.25 30.25 -34.17
CA ILE A 16 24.56 30.73 -32.84
C ILE A 16 23.37 31.48 -32.22
N GLY A 17 22.62 32.26 -33.02
CA GLY A 17 21.43 32.98 -32.56
C GLY A 17 20.24 32.05 -32.24
N ILE A 18 20.11 30.95 -32.96
CA ILE A 18 19.08 29.91 -32.70
C ILE A 18 19.44 29.14 -31.44
N ASP A 19 20.70 28.77 -31.27
CA ASP A 19 21.20 28.03 -30.10
C ASP A 19 21.05 28.85 -28.81
N GLY A 20 21.37 30.15 -28.86
CA GLY A 20 21.17 31.08 -27.75
C GLY A 20 19.70 31.28 -27.38
N LYS A 21 18.78 31.31 -28.35
CA LYS A 21 17.34 31.41 -28.08
C LYS A 21 16.78 30.11 -27.49
N LEU A 22 17.27 28.96 -27.94
CA LEU A 22 16.88 27.66 -27.41
C LEU A 22 17.30 27.55 -25.95
N VAL A 23 18.55 27.89 -25.61
CA VAL A 23 19.05 27.89 -24.22
C VAL A 23 18.19 28.79 -23.34
N MET A 24 17.91 30.02 -23.72
CA MET A 24 17.04 30.93 -22.96
C MET A 24 15.61 30.40 -22.80
N SER A 25 15.10 29.67 -23.78
CA SER A 25 13.78 29.07 -23.70
C SER A 25 13.76 27.88 -22.72
N VAL A 26 14.81 27.07 -22.74
CA VAL A 26 14.98 25.95 -21.77
C VAL A 26 15.12 26.47 -20.35
N GLU A 27 15.92 27.53 -20.14
CA GLU A 27 16.06 28.19 -18.83
C GLU A 27 14.70 28.66 -18.29
N LYS A 28 13.90 29.32 -19.14
CA LYS A 28 12.54 29.77 -18.77
C LYS A 28 11.59 28.62 -18.48
N LEU A 29 11.70 27.50 -19.23
CA LEU A 29 10.91 26.31 -18.94
C LEU A 29 11.31 25.69 -17.60
N GLN A 30 12.60 25.71 -17.28
CA GLN A 30 13.08 25.27 -15.99
C GLN A 30 12.53 26.12 -14.84
N GLU A 31 12.57 27.47 -14.98
CA GLU A 31 11.97 28.37 -13.99
C GLU A 31 10.48 28.07 -13.76
N ILE A 32 9.72 27.82 -14.85
CA ILE A 32 8.28 27.47 -14.75
C ILE A 32 8.11 26.10 -14.10
N GLN A 33 8.98 25.13 -14.39
CA GLN A 33 8.94 23.82 -13.77
C GLN A 33 9.22 23.91 -12.26
N ASP A 34 10.19 24.71 -11.87
CA ASP A 34 10.49 24.96 -10.44
C ASP A 34 9.32 25.65 -9.70
N GLU A 35 8.57 26.52 -10.39
CA GLU A 35 7.34 27.11 -9.84
C GLU A 35 6.23 26.08 -9.68
N LEU A 36 6.06 25.18 -10.65
CA LEU A 36 5.09 24.07 -10.56
C LEU A 36 5.44 23.09 -9.44
N GLU A 37 6.71 22.76 -9.28
CA GLU A 37 7.20 21.92 -8.20
C GLU A 37 6.83 22.49 -6.81
N LYS A 38 7.08 23.78 -6.59
CA LYS A 38 6.71 24.45 -5.34
C LYS A 38 5.21 24.45 -5.06
N ILE A 39 4.39 24.57 -6.12
CA ILE A 39 2.93 24.50 -5.98
C ILE A 39 2.50 23.08 -5.61
N ASN A 40 3.08 22.07 -6.26
CA ASN A 40 2.79 20.67 -6.00
C ASN A 40 3.25 20.24 -4.60
N GLU A 41 4.42 20.72 -4.16
CA GLU A 41 4.91 20.49 -2.79
C GLU A 41 3.93 21.06 -1.76
N LYS A 42 3.49 22.30 -1.95
CA LYS A 42 2.50 22.93 -1.07
C LYS A 42 1.16 22.20 -1.08
N ALA A 43 0.69 21.76 -2.25
CA ALA A 43 -0.53 20.97 -2.35
C ALA A 43 -0.40 19.63 -1.60
N GLY A 44 0.75 18.97 -1.72
CA GLY A 44 1.07 17.76 -0.95
C GLY A 44 1.02 17.99 0.56
N ASP A 45 1.59 19.10 1.04
CA ASP A 45 1.56 19.47 2.45
C ASP A 45 0.12 19.68 2.96
N GLU A 46 -0.71 20.38 2.21
CA GLU A 46 -2.13 20.62 2.58
C GLU A 46 -2.92 19.31 2.62
N VAL A 47 -2.68 18.37 1.70
CA VAL A 47 -3.29 17.02 1.72
C VAL A 47 -2.90 16.26 2.97
N LEU A 48 -1.61 16.28 3.34
CA LEU A 48 -1.12 15.59 4.54
C LEU A 48 -1.70 16.19 5.84
N GLU A 49 -1.85 17.51 5.93
CA GLU A 49 -2.53 18.15 7.07
C GLU A 49 -4.00 17.70 7.19
N ILE A 50 -4.68 17.55 6.06
CA ILE A 50 -6.06 17.04 6.02
C ILE A 50 -6.10 15.58 6.50
N GLU A 51 -5.23 14.72 5.98
CA GLU A 51 -5.15 13.31 6.38
C GLU A 51 -4.85 13.17 7.87
N GLN A 52 -3.90 13.91 8.41
CA GLN A 52 -3.60 13.91 9.84
C GLN A 52 -4.81 14.30 10.70
N LYS A 53 -5.53 15.34 10.27
CA LYS A 53 -6.76 15.77 10.95
C LYS A 53 -7.82 14.68 10.97
N TYR A 54 -8.04 14.01 9.83
CA TYR A 54 -9.05 12.95 9.74
C TYR A 54 -8.61 11.65 10.39
N SER A 55 -7.32 11.34 10.44
CA SER A 55 -6.75 10.24 11.23
C SER A 55 -7.15 10.39 12.70
N HIS A 56 -6.97 11.57 13.30
CA HIS A 56 -7.41 11.84 14.67
C HIS A 56 -8.93 11.73 14.87
N ILE A 57 -9.74 12.12 13.87
CA ILE A 57 -11.21 12.02 13.94
C ILE A 57 -11.65 10.56 13.83
N ARG A 58 -10.99 9.76 13.01
CA ARG A 58 -11.26 8.33 12.82
C ARG A 58 -10.85 7.48 14.03
N GLN A 59 -9.81 7.87 14.77
CA GLN A 59 -9.25 7.08 15.88
C GLN A 59 -10.30 6.58 16.89
N PRO A 60 -11.21 7.41 17.45
CA PRO A 60 -12.22 6.92 18.39
C PRO A 60 -13.23 5.96 17.77
N VAL A 61 -13.38 5.97 16.44
CA VAL A 61 -14.24 5.03 15.71
C VAL A 61 -13.53 3.68 15.59
N TYR A 62 -12.24 3.70 15.27
CA TYR A 62 -11.41 2.50 15.24
C TYR A 62 -11.29 1.85 16.63
N ASP A 63 -11.17 2.63 17.70
CA ASP A 63 -11.15 2.10 19.07
C ASP A 63 -12.43 1.31 19.37
N ARG A 64 -13.61 1.87 19.05
CA ARG A 64 -14.90 1.18 19.23
C ARG A 64 -15.02 -0.05 18.34
N ARG A 65 -14.51 0.00 17.11
CA ARG A 65 -14.47 -1.16 16.21
C ARG A 65 -13.62 -2.27 16.81
N ASN A 66 -12.43 -1.95 17.30
CA ASN A 66 -11.53 -2.90 17.93
C ASN A 66 -12.14 -3.54 19.19
N ASP A 67 -12.90 -2.78 19.99
CA ASP A 67 -13.59 -3.34 21.15
C ASP A 67 -14.66 -4.38 20.76
N ILE A 68 -15.35 -4.17 19.65
CA ILE A 68 -16.31 -5.15 19.11
C ILE A 68 -15.56 -6.37 18.55
N ILE A 69 -14.53 -6.17 17.75
CA ILE A 69 -13.73 -7.23 17.13
C ILE A 69 -13.16 -8.19 18.20
N LYS A 70 -12.67 -7.66 19.32
CA LYS A 70 -12.16 -8.46 20.44
C LYS A 70 -13.19 -9.45 21.01
N THR A 71 -14.50 -9.23 20.77
CA THR A 71 -15.56 -10.14 21.22
C THR A 71 -15.85 -11.26 20.22
N ILE A 72 -15.32 -11.18 19.01
CA ILE A 72 -15.53 -12.16 17.94
C ILE A 72 -14.35 -13.14 17.93
N PRO A 73 -14.59 -14.44 18.20
CA PRO A 73 -13.51 -15.43 18.15
C PRO A 73 -12.87 -15.50 16.76
N ASP A 74 -11.54 -15.63 16.74
CA ASP A 74 -10.74 -15.86 15.55
C ASP A 74 -10.92 -14.81 14.42
N PHE A 75 -11.49 -13.61 14.73
CA PHE A 75 -11.79 -12.57 13.74
C PHE A 75 -10.60 -12.25 12.84
N TRP A 76 -9.45 -11.91 13.45
CA TRP A 76 -8.27 -11.56 12.67
C TRP A 76 -7.67 -12.73 11.90
N LEU A 77 -7.73 -13.96 12.48
CA LEU A 77 -7.30 -15.15 11.75
C LEU A 77 -8.13 -15.35 10.49
N THR A 78 -9.45 -15.25 10.60
CA THR A 78 -10.37 -15.37 9.46
C THR A 78 -10.09 -14.29 8.41
N ALA A 79 -10.01 -13.02 8.84
CA ALA A 79 -9.75 -11.91 7.93
C ALA A 79 -8.41 -12.03 7.17
N PHE A 80 -7.34 -12.49 7.86
CA PHE A 80 -6.05 -12.73 7.21
C PHE A 80 -6.11 -13.90 6.23
N LEU A 81 -6.78 -14.99 6.59
CA LEU A 81 -6.89 -16.18 5.73
C LEU A 81 -7.73 -15.94 4.46
N SER A 82 -8.76 -15.10 4.58
CA SER A 82 -9.62 -14.75 3.44
C SER A 82 -8.99 -13.68 2.53
N HIS A 83 -7.94 -13.00 2.99
CA HIS A 83 -7.23 -12.06 2.13
C HIS A 83 -6.35 -12.80 1.12
N PRO A 84 -6.48 -12.55 -0.21
CA PRO A 84 -5.83 -13.37 -1.25
C PRO A 84 -4.31 -13.46 -1.13
N VAL A 85 -3.65 -12.39 -0.71
CA VAL A 85 -2.18 -12.36 -0.56
C VAL A 85 -1.77 -12.79 0.85
N LEU A 86 -2.39 -12.23 1.91
CA LEU A 86 -1.97 -12.50 3.28
C LEU A 86 -2.25 -13.94 3.71
N GLY A 87 -3.32 -14.56 3.17
CA GLY A 87 -3.66 -15.95 3.45
C GLY A 87 -2.59 -16.94 3.00
N GLU A 88 -1.93 -16.65 1.88
CA GLU A 88 -0.84 -17.47 1.35
C GLU A 88 0.45 -17.39 2.18
N LEU A 89 0.60 -16.32 2.98
CA LEU A 89 1.79 -16.11 3.81
C LEU A 89 1.71 -16.81 5.18
N LEU A 90 0.53 -17.32 5.56
CA LEU A 90 0.34 -17.97 6.85
C LEU A 90 0.53 -19.49 6.75
N THR A 91 1.44 -20.01 7.54
CA THR A 91 1.60 -21.46 7.72
C THR A 91 0.53 -22.02 8.69
N GLU A 92 0.33 -23.35 8.71
CA GLU A 92 -0.58 -24.00 9.68
C GLU A 92 -0.19 -23.72 11.15
N GLU A 93 1.08 -23.52 11.44
CA GLU A 93 1.54 -23.14 12.77
C GLU A 93 1.19 -21.68 13.08
N ASP A 94 1.29 -20.78 12.08
CA ASP A 94 0.88 -19.38 12.22
C ASP A 94 -0.62 -19.29 12.51
N HIS A 95 -1.47 -20.11 11.90
CA HIS A 95 -2.90 -20.18 12.22
C HIS A 95 -3.16 -20.41 13.70
N LYS A 96 -2.36 -21.27 14.35
CA LYS A 96 -2.49 -21.55 15.79
C LYS A 96 -2.12 -20.35 16.65
N ILE A 97 -1.14 -19.56 16.21
CA ILE A 97 -0.70 -18.35 16.92
C ILE A 97 -1.70 -17.22 16.70
N PHE A 98 -2.20 -17.04 15.46
CA PHE A 98 -3.18 -16.01 15.12
C PHE A 98 -4.51 -16.13 15.88
N LYS A 99 -4.87 -17.31 16.40
CA LYS A 99 -6.01 -17.46 17.33
C LYS A 99 -5.88 -16.63 18.61
N PHE A 100 -4.68 -16.21 18.96
CA PHE A 100 -4.42 -15.34 20.10
C PHE A 100 -4.32 -13.86 19.72
N LEU A 101 -4.42 -13.50 18.42
CA LEU A 101 -4.41 -12.13 17.94
C LEU A 101 -5.71 -11.43 18.32
N SER A 102 -5.63 -10.41 19.18
CA SER A 102 -6.77 -9.69 19.72
C SER A 102 -7.08 -8.41 18.95
N SER A 103 -6.06 -7.69 18.45
CA SER A 103 -6.24 -6.52 17.61
C SER A 103 -5.03 -6.28 16.73
N VAL A 104 -5.29 -5.69 15.56
CA VAL A 104 -4.30 -5.06 14.70
C VAL A 104 -4.56 -3.56 14.72
N GLU A 105 -3.51 -2.78 14.90
CA GLU A 105 -3.58 -1.32 14.96
C GLU A 105 -2.56 -0.73 13.99
N VAL A 106 -2.95 0.31 13.29
CA VAL A 106 -2.08 1.10 12.43
C VAL A 106 -2.12 2.53 12.92
N GLU A 107 -0.97 3.06 13.28
CA GLU A 107 -0.80 4.41 13.81
C GLU A 107 0.19 5.17 12.96
N ASP A 108 -0.24 6.30 12.41
CA ASP A 108 0.66 7.24 11.74
C ASP A 108 1.61 7.87 12.76
N SER A 109 2.82 8.20 12.33
CA SER A 109 3.73 9.01 13.11
C SER A 109 3.13 10.40 13.38
N LYS A 110 3.66 11.14 14.37
CA LYS A 110 3.17 12.49 14.69
C LYS A 110 3.17 13.43 13.50
N ASP A 111 4.10 13.24 12.59
CA ASP A 111 4.11 13.80 11.26
C ASP A 111 3.87 12.64 10.30
N VAL A 112 2.78 12.69 9.56
CA VAL A 112 2.38 11.62 8.60
C VAL A 112 3.48 11.35 7.57
N LYS A 113 4.29 12.37 7.24
CA LYS A 113 5.48 12.23 6.38
C LYS A 113 6.58 11.39 7.02
N SER A 114 6.57 11.22 8.33
CA SER A 114 7.65 10.54 9.06
C SER A 114 7.50 9.03 9.11
N GLY A 115 6.33 8.49 8.71
CA GLY A 115 6.09 7.05 8.67
C GLY A 115 4.89 6.58 9.47
N TYR A 116 4.86 5.29 9.79
CA TYR A 116 3.76 4.64 10.51
C TYR A 116 4.24 3.41 11.29
N THR A 117 3.38 2.94 12.18
CA THR A 117 3.62 1.71 12.98
C THR A 117 2.43 0.78 12.85
N ILE A 118 2.70 -0.47 12.49
CA ILE A 118 1.72 -1.56 12.56
C ILE A 118 1.96 -2.35 13.82
N THR A 119 0.91 -2.56 14.60
CA THR A 119 0.95 -3.25 15.90
C THR A 119 -0.03 -4.39 15.94
N PHE A 120 0.47 -5.56 16.33
CA PHE A 120 -0.30 -6.77 16.59
C PHE A 120 -0.37 -6.98 18.12
N ASN A 121 -1.56 -6.94 18.70
CA ASN A 121 -1.77 -7.20 20.11
C ASN A 121 -2.28 -8.62 20.32
N PHE A 122 -1.61 -9.37 21.19
CA PHE A 122 -1.92 -10.76 21.46
C PHE A 122 -2.43 -10.97 22.88
N ASN A 123 -3.40 -11.85 23.03
CA ASN A 123 -3.72 -12.44 24.31
C ASN A 123 -2.56 -13.32 24.80
N PRO A 124 -2.45 -13.59 26.11
CA PRO A 124 -1.47 -14.55 26.62
C PRO A 124 -1.55 -15.87 25.84
N ASN A 125 -0.43 -16.33 25.34
CA ASN A 125 -0.36 -17.49 24.46
C ASN A 125 0.83 -18.40 24.83
N PRO A 126 0.84 -19.67 24.40
CA PRO A 126 1.89 -20.61 24.75
C PRO A 126 3.12 -20.57 23.82
N TYR A 127 3.22 -19.58 22.90
CA TYR A 127 4.25 -19.55 21.88
C TYR A 127 5.35 -18.53 22.19
N PHE A 128 5.00 -17.33 22.68
CA PHE A 128 5.94 -16.26 23.01
C PHE A 128 5.43 -15.41 24.18
N GLU A 129 6.34 -14.67 24.81
CA GLU A 129 6.04 -13.85 25.99
C GLU A 129 5.44 -12.48 25.64
N ASN A 130 5.66 -12.00 24.41
CA ASN A 130 5.20 -10.68 23.99
C ASN A 130 3.67 -10.62 23.96
N THR A 131 3.10 -9.56 24.52
CA THR A 131 1.68 -9.20 24.34
C THR A 131 1.47 -8.25 23.16
N LYS A 132 2.56 -7.67 22.65
CA LYS A 132 2.56 -6.71 21.54
C LYS A 132 3.77 -6.96 20.65
N LEU A 133 3.52 -7.07 19.35
CA LEU A 133 4.55 -7.07 18.32
C LEU A 133 4.30 -5.87 17.40
N SER A 134 5.31 -5.06 17.16
CA SER A 134 5.20 -3.85 16.34
C SER A 134 6.26 -3.84 15.27
N LYS A 135 5.91 -3.30 14.12
CA LYS A 135 6.85 -2.96 13.04
C LYS A 135 6.64 -1.51 12.65
N THR A 136 7.71 -0.73 12.67
CA THR A 136 7.69 0.71 12.45
C THR A 136 8.49 1.04 11.20
N TYR A 137 7.87 1.78 10.31
CA TYR A 137 8.43 2.34 9.09
C TYR A 137 8.68 3.82 9.32
N THR A 138 9.91 4.25 9.20
CA THR A 138 10.30 5.66 9.35
C THR A 138 10.87 6.16 8.03
N PHE A 139 10.18 7.12 7.42
CA PHE A 139 10.62 7.77 6.20
C PHE A 139 11.64 8.84 6.53
N LEU A 140 12.79 8.82 5.87
CA LEU A 140 13.85 9.78 6.03
C LEU A 140 13.81 10.78 4.86
N GLU A 141 14.02 12.07 5.13
CA GLU A 141 14.01 13.11 4.08
C GLU A 141 15.08 12.84 2.99
N ASP A 142 16.26 12.37 3.41
CA ASP A 142 17.38 12.08 2.51
C ASP A 142 17.89 10.65 2.76
N GLY A 143 17.13 9.63 2.38
CA GLY A 143 17.61 8.27 2.55
C GLY A 143 16.56 7.18 2.47
N PRO A 144 16.95 5.92 2.59
CA PRO A 144 16.02 4.80 2.57
C PRO A 144 15.13 4.79 3.80
N THR A 145 13.95 4.18 3.67
CA THR A 145 13.03 3.93 4.78
C THR A 145 13.72 3.10 5.87
N ARG A 146 13.69 3.59 7.10
CA ARG A 146 14.19 2.81 8.25
C ARG A 146 13.09 1.92 8.79
N ILE A 147 13.33 0.62 8.83
CA ILE A 147 12.41 -0.37 9.36
C ILE A 147 12.94 -0.87 10.71
N THR A 148 12.09 -0.86 11.73
CA THR A 148 12.39 -1.46 13.04
C THR A 148 11.23 -2.36 13.46
N ALA A 149 11.53 -3.47 14.10
CA ALA A 149 10.54 -4.45 14.52
C ALA A 149 10.77 -4.93 15.96
N SER A 150 9.70 -5.41 16.60
CA SER A 150 9.80 -6.05 17.90
C SER A 150 10.50 -7.39 17.80
N THR A 151 11.50 -7.63 18.63
CA THR A 151 12.09 -8.97 18.77
C THR A 151 11.10 -9.89 19.47
N ILE A 152 10.79 -11.03 18.84
CA ILE A 152 9.87 -12.02 19.39
C ILE A 152 10.61 -12.85 20.45
N GLN A 153 10.08 -12.87 21.67
CA GLN A 153 10.60 -13.65 22.79
C GLN A 153 9.88 -15.01 22.83
N TRP A 154 10.34 -15.94 21.98
CA TRP A 154 9.78 -17.27 21.89
C TRP A 154 9.93 -18.05 23.20
N MET A 155 8.90 -18.80 23.62
CA MET A 155 8.99 -19.74 24.73
C MET A 155 9.89 -20.92 24.35
N GLU A 156 10.52 -21.53 25.34
CA GLU A 156 11.45 -22.65 25.14
C GLU A 156 10.80 -23.80 24.34
N GLY A 157 11.44 -24.20 23.25
CA GLY A 157 10.97 -25.25 22.35
C GLY A 157 9.76 -24.84 21.48
N ARG A 158 9.37 -23.57 21.44
CA ARG A 158 8.25 -23.05 20.66
C ARG A 158 8.66 -22.13 19.53
N GLY A 159 9.93 -21.76 19.43
CA GLY A 159 10.43 -20.97 18.31
C GLY A 159 10.16 -21.68 16.99
N ILE A 160 9.74 -20.91 15.99
CA ILE A 160 9.51 -21.44 14.64
C ILE A 160 10.82 -22.00 14.12
N PRO A 161 10.86 -23.23 13.59
CA PRO A 161 12.12 -23.91 13.26
C PRO A 161 13.04 -23.16 12.29
N ASN A 162 12.56 -22.11 11.61
CA ASN A 162 13.31 -21.28 10.66
C ASN A 162 13.36 -19.79 11.02
N GLY A 163 12.85 -19.40 12.19
CA GLY A 163 12.58 -17.98 12.55
C GLY A 163 13.69 -17.23 13.23
N VAL A 164 14.84 -17.77 13.57
CA VAL A 164 16.00 -17.01 14.07
C VAL A 164 17.27 -17.85 13.95
N ALA A 165 17.71 -18.12 12.83
CA ALA A 165 19.12 -18.35 12.52
C ALA A 165 19.22 -18.66 11.04
N LEU A 166 19.14 -17.67 10.22
CA LEU A 166 19.88 -17.67 8.98
C LEU A 166 21.39 -17.65 9.33
N GLU A 167 21.84 -18.61 10.14
CA GLU A 167 23.19 -19.09 10.05
C GLU A 167 23.29 -19.82 8.70
N LYS A 168 23.75 -19.05 7.69
CA LYS A 168 24.44 -19.47 6.46
C LYS A 168 24.53 -20.98 6.29
N LYS A 169 23.49 -21.61 5.78
CA LYS A 169 23.59 -22.83 5.01
C LYS A 169 22.64 -22.71 3.81
N GLY A 170 23.26 -22.43 2.66
CA GLY A 170 22.63 -22.20 1.39
C GLY A 170 21.65 -23.28 0.94
N ASN A 171 20.41 -23.14 1.37
CA ASN A 171 19.26 -23.77 0.76
C ASN A 171 18.18 -22.70 0.67
N LYS A 172 17.99 -22.19 -0.53
CA LYS A 172 16.94 -21.24 -0.90
C LYS A 172 15.60 -21.95 -0.79
N ARG A 173 14.78 -21.57 0.20
CA ARG A 173 13.39 -21.98 0.28
C ARG A 173 12.50 -20.83 -0.16
N PRO A 174 11.40 -21.09 -0.89
CA PRO A 174 10.41 -20.07 -1.22
C PRO A 174 9.80 -19.47 0.06
N LEU A 175 9.39 -18.23 0.03
CA LEU A 175 8.78 -17.49 1.14
C LEU A 175 7.58 -18.22 1.76
N ALA A 176 6.86 -19.00 0.97
CA ALA A 176 5.71 -19.84 1.40
C ALA A 176 6.08 -20.96 2.39
N GLU A 177 7.36 -21.23 2.65
CA GLU A 177 7.82 -22.17 3.68
C GLU A 177 8.29 -21.47 4.95
N GLU A 178 8.30 -20.14 5.00
CA GLU A 178 8.67 -19.35 6.15
C GLU A 178 7.41 -18.86 6.88
N SER A 179 7.46 -18.88 8.21
CA SER A 179 6.38 -18.35 9.03
C SER A 179 6.17 -16.86 8.79
N PHE A 180 4.91 -16.41 8.81
CA PHE A 180 4.55 -15.00 8.81
C PHE A 180 5.31 -14.18 9.86
N PHE A 181 5.64 -14.77 11.00
CA PHE A 181 6.37 -14.10 12.09
C PHE A 181 7.81 -13.73 11.72
N SER A 182 8.37 -14.24 10.62
CA SER A 182 9.63 -13.75 10.04
C SER A 182 9.54 -12.30 9.59
N TRP A 183 8.33 -11.81 9.28
CA TRP A 183 8.05 -10.42 8.95
C TRP A 183 8.47 -9.43 10.07
N PHE A 184 8.52 -9.87 11.34
CA PHE A 184 9.02 -9.06 12.46
C PHE A 184 10.55 -9.14 12.63
N SER A 185 11.27 -9.80 11.74
CA SER A 185 12.73 -9.81 11.80
C SER A 185 13.30 -8.46 11.40
N GLU A 186 14.35 -8.03 12.09
CA GLU A 186 15.10 -6.84 11.69
C GLU A 186 15.89 -7.15 10.41
N VAL A 187 15.67 -6.37 9.38
CA VAL A 187 16.48 -6.41 8.17
C VAL A 187 17.61 -5.41 8.35
N ASN A 188 18.83 -5.93 8.54
CA ASN A 188 20.01 -5.10 8.48
C ASN A 188 20.25 -4.75 7.00
N GLN A 189 19.90 -3.52 6.61
CA GLN A 189 20.32 -2.95 5.34
C GLN A 189 21.85 -2.86 5.32
N LYS A 190 22.50 -3.95 4.96
CA LYS A 190 23.92 -3.93 4.61
C LYS A 190 24.03 -3.60 3.13
N ASP A 191 24.83 -2.62 2.87
CA ASP A 191 25.15 -1.97 1.58
C ASP A 191 25.84 -2.91 0.57
N ASP A 192 25.73 -4.22 0.71
CA ASP A 192 26.38 -5.22 -0.13
C ASP A 192 25.35 -5.95 -1.00
N GLY A 193 24.71 -5.18 -1.90
CA GLY A 193 23.97 -5.54 -3.11
C GLY A 193 23.90 -7.04 -3.50
N GLU A 194 23.17 -7.86 -2.75
CA GLU A 194 22.70 -9.16 -3.25
C GLU A 194 21.23 -8.99 -3.63
N ASP A 195 20.88 -9.20 -4.87
CA ASP A 195 19.53 -9.08 -5.46
C ASP A 195 18.42 -9.82 -4.66
N GLU A 196 18.80 -10.73 -3.79
CA GLU A 196 17.89 -11.52 -2.92
C GLU A 196 17.44 -10.76 -1.66
N GLU A 197 18.30 -9.87 -1.12
CA GLU A 197 17.92 -9.04 0.04
C GLU A 197 16.93 -7.94 -0.37
N ASP A 198 17.09 -7.39 -1.57
CA ASP A 198 16.19 -6.36 -2.11
C ASP A 198 14.79 -6.93 -2.35
N MET A 199 14.69 -8.15 -2.91
CA MET A 199 13.39 -8.81 -3.12
C MET A 199 12.69 -9.15 -1.80
N PHE A 200 13.43 -9.51 -0.74
CA PHE A 200 12.86 -9.79 0.57
C PHE A 200 12.33 -8.52 1.25
N LEU A 201 13.04 -7.39 1.09
CA LEU A 201 12.59 -6.08 1.57
C LEU A 201 11.32 -5.64 0.84
N GLU A 202 11.27 -5.80 -0.48
CA GLU A 202 10.12 -5.43 -1.29
C GLU A 202 8.85 -6.17 -0.83
N ILE A 203 8.94 -7.49 -0.59
CA ILE A 203 7.82 -8.28 -0.08
C ILE A 203 7.42 -7.83 1.34
N GLN A 204 8.36 -7.48 2.20
CA GLN A 204 8.04 -7.00 3.54
C GLN A 204 7.32 -5.66 3.52
N ASP A 205 7.68 -4.79 2.60
CA ASP A 205 7.03 -3.49 2.40
C ASP A 205 5.63 -3.67 1.81
N GLU A 206 5.47 -4.55 0.81
CA GLU A 206 4.18 -4.91 0.23
C GLU A 206 3.20 -5.45 1.28
N VAL A 207 3.64 -6.35 2.15
CA VAL A 207 2.82 -6.86 3.27
C VAL A 207 2.38 -5.73 4.20
N ALA A 208 3.25 -4.76 4.48
CA ALA A 208 2.90 -3.63 5.33
C ALA A 208 1.86 -2.72 4.67
N GLU A 209 2.00 -2.45 3.38
CA GLU A 209 1.05 -1.65 2.60
C GLU A 209 -0.31 -2.33 2.53
N ILE A 210 -0.35 -3.63 2.23
CA ILE A 210 -1.60 -4.41 2.22
C ILE A 210 -2.29 -4.37 3.59
N ILE A 211 -1.55 -4.57 4.68
CA ILE A 211 -2.14 -4.51 6.02
C ILE A 211 -2.68 -3.10 6.31
N LYS A 212 -1.92 -2.05 5.99
CA LYS A 212 -2.23 -0.66 6.32
C LYS A 212 -3.37 -0.09 5.48
N ASP A 213 -3.33 -0.32 4.16
CA ASP A 213 -4.17 0.41 3.21
C ASP A 213 -5.36 -0.41 2.72
N ASP A 214 -5.34 -1.74 2.89
CA ASP A 214 -6.40 -2.64 2.45
C ASP A 214 -7.08 -3.38 3.63
N LEU A 215 -6.36 -4.28 4.33
CA LEU A 215 -6.97 -5.09 5.39
C LEU A 215 -7.46 -4.27 6.58
N TRP A 216 -6.61 -3.40 7.15
CA TRP A 216 -6.91 -2.70 8.39
C TRP A 216 -8.05 -1.66 8.28
N PRO A 217 -8.20 -0.89 7.19
CA PRO A 217 -9.31 0.04 7.04
C PRO A 217 -10.68 -0.64 7.04
N ASN A 218 -10.80 -1.80 6.42
CA ASN A 218 -12.07 -2.55 6.34
C ASN A 218 -11.89 -4.07 6.50
N PRO A 219 -11.48 -4.56 7.68
CA PRO A 219 -11.24 -5.99 7.89
C PRO A 219 -12.53 -6.84 7.84
N LEU A 220 -13.71 -6.19 7.94
CA LEU A 220 -14.98 -6.89 7.89
C LEU A 220 -15.28 -7.46 6.49
N THR A 221 -14.82 -6.82 5.43
CA THR A 221 -14.90 -7.35 4.07
C THR A 221 -14.28 -8.73 3.99
N TYR A 222 -13.07 -8.89 4.50
CA TYR A 222 -12.35 -10.17 4.49
C TYR A 222 -12.89 -11.17 5.51
N PHE A 223 -13.44 -10.72 6.63
CA PHE A 223 -14.07 -11.60 7.60
C PHE A 223 -15.37 -12.21 7.09
N ASN A 224 -16.14 -11.48 6.31
CA ASN A 224 -17.41 -11.92 5.72
C ASN A 224 -17.22 -12.61 4.37
N ASN A 225 -16.06 -12.52 3.74
CA ASN A 225 -15.82 -13.18 2.46
C ASN A 225 -15.91 -14.69 2.63
N ASP A 226 -17.10 -15.19 2.31
CA ASP A 226 -17.28 -16.57 1.94
C ASP A 226 -16.92 -16.64 0.45
N PRO A 227 -15.90 -17.42 0.04
CA PRO A 227 -15.54 -17.55 -1.39
C PRO A 227 -16.72 -18.03 -2.27
N ASP A 228 -17.79 -18.51 -1.64
CA ASP A 228 -19.02 -18.88 -2.34
C ASP A 228 -19.99 -17.68 -2.58
N GLU A 229 -19.75 -16.49 -1.97
CA GLU A 229 -20.60 -15.30 -2.21
C GLU A 229 -20.07 -14.40 -3.35
N GLU A 230 -18.78 -14.37 -3.65
CA GLU A 230 -18.24 -13.57 -4.76
C GLU A 230 -18.74 -14.06 -6.13
N ASP A 231 -19.02 -15.36 -6.31
CA ASP A 231 -19.60 -15.93 -7.54
C ASP A 231 -21.07 -15.56 -7.75
N LEU A 232 -21.79 -15.08 -6.73
CA LEU A 232 -23.20 -14.71 -6.83
C LEU A 232 -23.41 -13.23 -7.19
N GLU A 233 -22.47 -12.34 -6.85
CA GLU A 233 -22.59 -10.92 -7.18
C GLU A 233 -22.22 -10.61 -8.64
N GLU A 234 -21.40 -11.43 -9.28
CA GLU A 234 -21.09 -11.28 -10.72
C GLU A 234 -22.22 -11.76 -11.64
N GLU A 235 -23.15 -12.63 -11.17
CA GLU A 235 -24.30 -13.10 -11.98
C GLU A 235 -25.53 -12.17 -11.92
N GLU A 236 -25.66 -11.29 -10.93
CA GLU A 236 -26.82 -10.37 -10.85
C GLU A 236 -26.63 -9.02 -11.59
N GLY A 237 -25.43 -8.73 -12.11
CA GLY A 237 -25.11 -7.49 -12.85
C GLY A 237 -25.36 -7.50 -14.35
N GLY A 238 -25.95 -8.55 -14.93
CA GLY A 238 -25.94 -8.80 -16.37
C GLY A 238 -27.29 -8.97 -17.06
N ASP A 239 -28.36 -8.25 -16.67
CA ASP A 239 -29.56 -8.18 -17.52
C ASP A 239 -30.38 -6.88 -17.30
N GLU A 240 -29.91 -5.76 -17.83
CA GLU A 240 -30.77 -4.68 -18.20
C GLU A 240 -30.91 -4.67 -19.72
N GLY A 241 -31.99 -5.37 -20.13
CA GLY A 241 -32.45 -5.49 -21.50
C GLY A 241 -32.71 -4.13 -22.15
N ASN A 242 -32.09 -4.01 -23.27
CA ASN A 242 -32.41 -3.05 -24.31
C ASN A 242 -33.87 -3.23 -24.76
N ASP A 243 -34.77 -2.39 -24.31
CA ASP A 243 -36.10 -2.24 -24.85
C ASP A 243 -36.12 -1.00 -25.74
N SER A 244 -36.06 -1.25 -27.04
CA SER A 244 -36.19 -0.25 -28.10
C SER A 244 -37.69 0.01 -28.33
N ASP A 245 -38.11 1.19 -27.93
CA ASP A 245 -39.40 1.76 -28.34
C ASP A 245 -39.44 1.98 -29.84
N ASP A 246 -40.35 1.29 -30.48
CA ASP A 246 -40.75 1.44 -31.85
C ASP A 246 -41.88 2.48 -31.89
N ASP A 247 -41.60 3.66 -32.46
CA ASP A 247 -42.54 4.71 -32.76
C ASP A 247 -43.44 4.26 -33.91
N GLU A 248 -44.72 4.05 -33.66
CA GLU A 248 -45.76 4.09 -34.72
C GLU A 248 -46.61 5.32 -34.56
N ASP A 249 -46.41 6.27 -35.48
CA ASP A 249 -47.34 7.32 -35.89
C ASP A 249 -48.72 6.75 -36.27
N GLN A 250 -49.80 7.27 -35.72
CA GLN A 250 -51.09 7.30 -36.39
C GLN A 250 -51.79 8.66 -36.16
N ASP A 251 -51.76 9.44 -37.24
CA ASP A 251 -52.73 10.45 -37.59
C ASP A 251 -54.14 9.86 -37.56
N ASP A 252 -55.07 10.56 -36.96
CA ASP A 252 -56.44 10.62 -37.42
C ASP A 252 -57.09 11.94 -37.03
N GLU A 253 -57.37 12.71 -38.07
CA GLU A 253 -58.31 13.84 -38.09
C GLU A 253 -59.73 13.32 -37.87
N GLU A 254 -60.58 14.06 -37.20
CA GLU A 254 -61.95 14.42 -37.58
C GLU A 254 -62.64 15.31 -36.58
N ASP A 255 -62.93 16.48 -37.03
CA ASP A 255 -64.19 17.21 -37.14
C ASP A 255 -65.31 16.97 -36.11
N GLY A 256 -65.91 18.10 -35.68
CA GLY A 256 -67.32 18.09 -35.37
C GLY A 256 -67.79 18.99 -34.24
N ASP A 257 -68.11 20.19 -34.60
CA ASP A 257 -69.39 20.90 -34.38
C ASP A 257 -70.05 20.84 -32.95
N GLU A 258 -70.24 21.95 -32.37
CA GLU A 258 -71.27 22.77 -31.79
C GLU A 258 -70.84 23.63 -30.61
#